data_58ac64fbf1c423fa5f61973eda2528ea
#
_entry.id   58ac64fbf1c423fa5f61973eda2528ea
#
_cell.length_a   1.000
_cell.length_b   1.000
_cell.length_c   1.000
_cell.angle_alpha   90.00
_cell.angle_beta   90.00
_cell.angle_gamma   90.00
#
_symmetry.space_group_name_H-M   'P 1'
#
loop_
_entity.id
_entity.type
_entity.pdbx_description
1 polymer ?
#
loop_
_entity_poly.entity_id
_entity_poly.type
_entity_poly.pdbx_seq_one_letter_code
_entity_poly.pdbx_strand_id
1 'polypeptide(L)'
;MTGKPRSHHEIAIASIHVFADDGRLVNIGYQSGSQATIDFMRVMLKRLTITGSTLRIRTDDYKGMLAKGVVENVWPMIKSGHFRPLVSGTFTMAEADAAHAKMDSSDHAGKIILQVGG
;
A
#
# COMPACT_ATOMS: atom_id res chain seq x y z
N MET A 1 24.66 9.28 -8.75
CA MET A 1 24.41 8.66 -7.43
C MET A 1 23.20 7.75 -7.58
N THR A 2 23.43 6.49 -7.87
CA THR A 2 22.38 5.46 -8.01
C THR A 2 22.02 4.96 -6.63
N GLY A 3 21.01 5.56 -6.01
CA GLY A 3 20.47 5.07 -4.74
C GLY A 3 19.82 3.72 -4.95
N LYS A 4 20.42 2.67 -4.38
CA LYS A 4 19.81 1.34 -4.29
C LYS A 4 18.43 1.49 -3.60
N PRO A 5 17.35 0.90 -4.12
CA PRO A 5 16.07 0.98 -3.45
C PRO A 5 16.20 0.46 -2.02
N ARG A 6 15.71 1.23 -1.06
CA ARG A 6 15.78 0.84 0.36
C ARG A 6 15.00 -0.45 0.56
N SER A 7 15.60 -1.40 1.25
CA SER A 7 14.89 -2.62 1.63
C SER A 7 13.69 -2.28 2.51
N HIS A 8 12.64 -3.08 2.51
CA HIS A 8 11.48 -2.87 3.39
C HIS A 8 11.88 -2.90 4.89
N HIS A 9 12.99 -3.54 5.23
CA HIS A 9 13.67 -3.47 6.52
C HIS A 9 14.02 -2.03 6.90
N GLU A 10 14.68 -1.32 5.99
CA GLU A 10 15.08 0.08 6.19
C GLU A 10 13.88 1.03 6.24
N ILE A 11 12.79 0.71 5.50
CA ILE A 11 11.56 1.51 5.52
C ILE A 11 10.85 1.38 6.88
N ALA A 12 10.73 0.18 7.45
CA ALA A 12 10.10 -0.02 8.75
C ALA A 12 10.87 0.69 9.88
N ILE A 13 12.20 0.61 9.87
CA ILE A 13 13.07 1.30 10.82
C ILE A 13 12.96 2.82 10.63
N ALA A 14 13.04 3.31 9.39
CA ALA A 14 12.95 4.73 9.07
C ALA A 14 11.58 5.32 9.46
N SER A 15 10.49 4.57 9.30
CA SER A 15 9.14 5.02 9.65
C SER A 15 9.03 5.40 11.13
N ILE A 16 9.60 4.59 12.05
CA ILE A 16 9.54 4.87 13.49
C ILE A 16 10.21 6.20 13.86
N HIS A 17 11.22 6.63 13.09
CA HIS A 17 11.90 7.90 13.33
C HIS A 17 11.06 9.12 12.96
N VAL A 18 10.21 9.00 11.92
CA VAL A 18 9.43 10.13 11.39
C VAL A 18 8.05 10.29 12.03
N PHE A 19 7.57 9.29 12.78
CA PHE A 19 6.28 9.42 13.47
C PHE A 19 6.29 10.54 14.52
N ALA A 20 5.19 11.27 14.56
CA ALA A 20 4.87 12.14 15.68
C ALA A 20 4.57 11.31 16.93
N ASP A 21 4.55 11.96 18.10
CA ASP A 21 4.10 11.35 19.33
C ASP A 21 2.66 10.85 19.19
N ASP A 22 2.35 9.73 19.83
CA ASP A 22 1.07 9.03 19.76
C ASP A 22 0.71 8.52 18.34
N GLY A 23 1.70 8.47 17.42
CA GLY A 23 1.55 8.02 16.03
C GLY A 23 1.18 6.55 15.94
N ARG A 24 0.57 6.17 14.79
CA ARG A 24 0.15 4.79 14.52
C ARG A 24 0.75 4.24 13.23
N LEU A 25 1.39 3.08 13.31
CA LEU A 25 1.84 2.28 12.18
C LEU A 25 0.88 1.10 11.97
N VAL A 26 0.27 1.03 10.80
CA VAL A 26 -0.58 -0.09 10.42
C VAL A 26 0.07 -0.86 9.27
N ASN A 27 0.53 -2.08 9.52
CA ASN A 27 1.08 -2.95 8.50
C ASN A 27 -0.06 -3.63 7.73
N ILE A 28 -0.10 -3.46 6.40
CA ILE A 28 -1.14 -4.02 5.53
C ILE A 28 -0.59 -5.07 4.55
N GLY A 29 0.72 -5.22 4.44
CA GLY A 29 1.38 -6.20 3.58
C GLY A 29 2.90 -6.05 3.60
N TYR A 30 3.56 -7.09 3.15
CA TYR A 30 5.02 -7.19 3.08
C TYR A 30 5.41 -7.75 1.71
N GLN A 31 6.07 -6.95 0.88
CA GLN A 31 6.49 -7.36 -0.46
C GLN A 31 7.92 -7.96 -0.48
N SER A 32 8.77 -7.53 0.42
CA SER A 32 10.20 -7.94 0.46
C SER A 32 10.62 -8.55 1.81
N GLY A 33 9.67 -9.17 2.51
CA GLY A 33 9.92 -9.80 3.81
C GLY A 33 9.25 -9.09 4.96
N SER A 34 8.94 -9.86 6.00
CA SER A 34 8.16 -9.42 7.18
C SER A 34 8.99 -9.23 8.43
N GLN A 35 10.30 -9.46 8.36
CA GLN A 35 11.19 -9.34 9.51
C GLN A 35 11.90 -7.98 9.50
N ALA A 36 11.95 -7.32 10.65
CA ALA A 36 12.66 -6.06 10.84
C ALA A 36 13.18 -5.93 12.27
N THR A 37 14.29 -5.24 12.45
CA THR A 37 14.79 -4.85 13.77
C THR A 37 14.16 -3.52 14.17
N ILE A 38 13.59 -3.44 15.36
CA ILE A 38 12.90 -2.26 15.86
C ILE A 38 13.55 -1.80 17.17
N ASP A 39 13.84 -0.50 17.28
CA ASP A 39 14.21 0.14 18.53
C ASP A 39 12.94 0.46 19.35
N PHE A 40 12.60 -0.41 20.29
CA PHE A 40 11.42 -0.25 21.15
C PHE A 40 11.54 0.94 22.11
N MET A 41 12.73 1.46 22.38
CA MET A 41 12.87 2.69 23.17
C MET A 41 12.11 3.84 22.53
N ARG A 42 12.20 3.98 21.20
CA ARG A 42 11.46 5.02 20.47
C ARG A 42 9.96 4.77 20.45
N VAL A 43 9.55 3.51 20.35
CA VAL A 43 8.11 3.14 20.45
C VAL A 43 7.54 3.59 21.79
N MET A 44 8.27 3.33 22.88
CA MET A 44 7.89 3.72 24.23
C MET A 44 7.87 5.24 24.42
N LEU A 45 8.96 5.92 24.08
CA LEU A 45 9.10 7.37 24.31
C LEU A 45 8.07 8.19 23.53
N LYS A 46 7.75 7.76 22.30
CA LYS A 46 6.75 8.42 21.45
C LYS A 46 5.34 7.83 21.62
N ARG A 47 5.14 6.86 22.49
CA ARG A 47 3.84 6.20 22.73
C ARG A 47 3.19 5.66 21.44
N LEU A 48 4.02 5.09 20.54
CA LEU A 48 3.57 4.64 19.24
C LEU A 48 2.69 3.39 19.34
N THR A 49 1.69 3.31 18.47
CA THR A 49 0.91 2.09 18.25
C THR A 49 1.40 1.40 17.00
N ILE A 50 1.86 0.15 17.11
CA ILE A 50 2.23 -0.70 15.98
C ILE A 50 1.19 -1.82 15.88
N THR A 51 0.51 -1.91 14.75
CA THR A 51 -0.55 -2.89 14.50
C THR A 51 -0.52 -3.38 13.06
N GLY A 52 -1.38 -4.32 12.73
CA GLY A 52 -1.53 -4.85 11.38
C GLY A 52 -2.98 -5.10 11.02
N SER A 53 -3.26 -5.14 9.72
CA SER A 53 -4.56 -5.48 9.19
C SER A 53 -4.40 -6.37 7.95
N THR A 54 -5.31 -7.34 7.80
CA THR A 54 -5.43 -8.16 6.61
C THR A 54 -6.91 -8.35 6.26
N LEU A 55 -7.21 -8.27 4.97
CA LEU A 55 -8.57 -8.45 4.48
C LEU A 55 -8.83 -9.88 4.01
N ARG A 56 -7.79 -10.60 3.56
CA ARG A 56 -7.94 -11.91 2.93
C ARG A 56 -8.67 -12.94 3.79
N ILE A 57 -8.35 -12.99 5.08
CA ILE A 57 -8.90 -13.95 6.05
C ILE A 57 -10.20 -13.48 6.71
N ARG A 58 -10.67 -12.29 6.41
CA ARG A 58 -11.93 -11.78 6.98
C ARG A 58 -13.13 -12.48 6.34
N THR A 59 -14.22 -12.56 7.10
CA THR A 59 -15.50 -13.12 6.62
C THR A 59 -16.07 -12.27 5.49
N ASP A 60 -16.94 -12.86 4.68
CA ASP A 60 -17.56 -12.14 3.56
C ASP A 60 -18.49 -11.03 4.05
N ASP A 61 -19.17 -11.22 5.19
CA ASP A 61 -19.98 -10.16 5.83
C ASP A 61 -19.11 -8.94 6.19
N TYR A 62 -17.92 -9.16 6.77
CA TYR A 62 -16.99 -8.07 7.08
C TYR A 62 -16.52 -7.36 5.80
N LYS A 63 -16.17 -8.12 4.76
CA LYS A 63 -15.78 -7.56 3.45
C LYS A 63 -16.93 -6.77 2.82
N GLY A 64 -18.16 -7.29 2.91
CA GLY A 64 -19.37 -6.63 2.43
C GLY A 64 -19.64 -5.30 3.13
N MET A 65 -19.47 -5.27 4.45
CA MET A 65 -19.59 -4.03 5.24
C MET A 65 -18.55 -2.99 4.80
N LEU A 66 -17.30 -3.39 4.59
CA LEU A 66 -16.26 -2.48 4.10
C LEU A 66 -16.55 -1.98 2.69
N ALA A 67 -17.00 -2.86 1.79
CA ALA A 67 -17.35 -2.49 0.42
C ALA A 67 -18.49 -1.46 0.40
N LYS A 68 -19.51 -1.63 1.23
CA LYS A 68 -20.59 -0.65 1.41
C LYS A 68 -20.06 0.69 1.88
N GLY A 69 -19.18 0.71 2.91
CA GLY A 69 -18.55 1.93 3.39
C GLY A 69 -17.72 2.65 2.32
N VAL A 70 -17.02 1.92 1.45
CA VAL A 70 -16.28 2.49 0.32
C VAL A 70 -17.23 3.12 -0.69
N VAL A 71 -18.34 2.43 -1.05
CA VAL A 71 -19.34 2.96 -1.98
C VAL A 71 -19.99 4.24 -1.44
N GLU A 72 -20.29 4.28 -0.17
CA GLU A 72 -20.96 5.42 0.47
C GLU A 72 -20.03 6.63 0.66
N ASN A 73 -18.77 6.41 1.03
CA ASN A 73 -17.88 7.50 1.46
C ASN A 73 -16.79 7.84 0.44
N VAL A 74 -16.27 6.86 -0.32
CA VAL A 74 -15.13 7.08 -1.24
C VAL A 74 -15.61 7.29 -2.68
N TRP A 75 -16.63 6.56 -3.13
CA TRP A 75 -17.14 6.66 -4.50
C TRP A 75 -17.59 8.08 -4.89
N PRO A 76 -18.29 8.84 -4.02
CA PRO A 76 -18.62 10.23 -4.31
C PRO A 76 -17.39 11.11 -4.53
N MET A 77 -16.30 10.87 -3.79
CA MET A 77 -15.04 11.62 -3.96
C MET A 77 -14.38 11.34 -5.32
N ILE A 78 -14.48 10.10 -5.81
CA ILE A 78 -14.00 9.73 -7.15
C ILE A 78 -14.86 10.41 -8.21
N LYS A 79 -16.18 10.35 -8.09
CA LYS A 79 -17.13 10.98 -9.05
C LYS A 79 -16.96 12.49 -9.13
N SER A 80 -16.72 13.16 -8.02
CA SER A 80 -16.49 14.61 -7.97
C SER A 80 -15.08 15.03 -8.40
N GLY A 81 -14.17 14.07 -8.62
CA GLY A 81 -12.77 14.33 -8.98
C GLY A 81 -11.88 14.75 -7.84
N HIS A 82 -12.37 14.78 -6.59
CA HIS A 82 -11.56 15.05 -5.41
C HIS A 82 -10.51 13.97 -5.14
N PHE A 83 -10.79 12.75 -5.58
CA PHE A 83 -9.85 11.63 -5.52
C PHE A 83 -9.77 10.98 -6.90
N ARG A 84 -8.54 10.85 -7.42
CA ARG A 84 -8.26 10.16 -8.69
C ARG A 84 -7.23 9.07 -8.45
N PRO A 85 -7.53 7.80 -8.75
CA PRO A 85 -6.53 6.75 -8.76
C PRO A 85 -5.40 7.10 -9.75
N LEU A 86 -4.18 7.04 -9.28
CA LEU A 86 -3.02 7.22 -10.15
C LEU A 86 -2.84 5.97 -11.02
N VAL A 87 -2.76 6.15 -12.34
CA VAL A 87 -2.48 5.09 -13.32
C VAL A 87 -1.09 5.31 -13.90
N SER A 88 -0.21 4.34 -13.70
CA SER A 88 1.18 4.39 -14.17
C SER A 88 1.35 3.89 -15.62
N GLY A 89 0.41 3.11 -16.11
CA GLY A 89 0.44 2.59 -17.46
C GLY A 89 -0.79 1.75 -17.77
N THR A 90 -1.15 1.73 -19.04
CA THR A 90 -2.22 0.87 -19.57
C THR A 90 -1.62 -0.02 -20.66
N PHE A 91 -1.91 -1.30 -20.63
CA PHE A 91 -1.43 -2.33 -21.53
C PHE A 91 -2.62 -3.10 -22.07
N THR A 92 -2.49 -3.65 -23.28
CA THR A 92 -3.45 -4.63 -23.80
C THR A 92 -3.24 -6.00 -23.15
N MET A 93 -4.19 -6.91 -23.32
CA MET A 93 -4.02 -8.30 -22.83
C MET A 93 -2.85 -9.01 -23.52
N ALA A 94 -2.53 -8.67 -24.78
CA ALA A 94 -1.38 -9.21 -25.48
C ALA A 94 -0.03 -8.73 -24.90
N GLU A 95 -0.03 -7.61 -24.18
CA GLU A 95 1.14 -7.02 -23.53
C GLU A 95 1.21 -7.35 -22.03
N ALA A 96 0.49 -8.36 -21.55
CA ALA A 96 0.44 -8.73 -20.15
C ALA A 96 1.84 -8.98 -19.55
N ASP A 97 2.75 -9.61 -20.33
CA ASP A 97 4.12 -9.86 -19.88
C ASP A 97 4.89 -8.56 -19.63
N ALA A 98 4.71 -7.54 -20.47
CA ALA A 98 5.31 -6.23 -20.28
C ALA A 98 4.73 -5.51 -19.06
N ALA A 99 3.42 -5.65 -18.81
CA ALA A 99 2.76 -5.12 -17.63
C ALA A 99 3.30 -5.76 -16.33
N HIS A 100 3.52 -7.09 -16.34
CA HIS A 100 4.14 -7.80 -15.23
C HIS A 100 5.60 -7.38 -15.02
N ALA A 101 6.39 -7.28 -16.08
CA ALA A 101 7.77 -6.81 -16.00
C ALA A 101 7.85 -5.38 -15.38
N LYS A 102 6.92 -4.50 -15.77
CA LYS A 102 6.82 -3.16 -15.17
C LYS A 102 6.45 -3.22 -13.69
N MET A 103 5.56 -4.12 -13.28
CA MET A 103 5.21 -4.33 -11.87
C MET A 103 6.42 -4.78 -11.06
N ASP A 104 7.18 -5.76 -11.58
CA ASP A 104 8.33 -6.35 -10.90
C ASP A 104 9.52 -5.38 -10.79
N SER A 105 9.68 -4.49 -11.77
CA SER A 105 10.74 -3.46 -11.73
C SER A 105 10.59 -2.47 -10.57
N SER A 106 9.40 -2.39 -9.96
CA SER A 106 9.05 -1.38 -8.95
C SER A 106 9.24 0.08 -9.41
N ASP A 107 9.43 0.31 -10.72
CA ASP A 107 9.55 1.63 -11.33
C ASP A 107 8.18 2.12 -11.82
N HIS A 108 7.24 2.17 -10.88
CA HIS A 108 5.90 2.69 -11.14
C HIS A 108 5.29 3.27 -9.87
N ALA A 109 4.39 4.24 -10.04
CA ALA A 109 3.57 4.80 -8.99
C ALA A 109 2.09 4.66 -9.36
N GLY A 110 1.30 4.02 -8.50
CA GLY A 110 -0.12 3.79 -8.73
C GLY A 110 -0.43 2.46 -9.41
N LYS A 111 -1.46 2.41 -10.22
CA LYS A 111 -2.00 1.18 -10.82
C LYS A 111 -1.46 0.95 -12.23
N ILE A 112 -1.25 -0.32 -12.56
CA ILE A 112 -1.03 -0.80 -13.93
C ILE A 112 -2.34 -1.44 -14.38
N ILE A 113 -2.86 -1.03 -15.53
CA ILE A 113 -4.15 -1.47 -16.07
C ILE A 113 -3.93 -2.40 -17.23
N LEU A 114 -4.63 -3.53 -17.25
CA LEU A 114 -4.80 -4.37 -18.43
C LEU A 114 -6.17 -4.08 -19.04
N GLN A 115 -6.19 -3.64 -20.28
CA GLN A 115 -7.40 -3.35 -21.01
C GLN A 115 -7.90 -4.62 -21.71
N VAL A 116 -9.12 -5.04 -21.39
CA VAL A 116 -9.79 -6.19 -21.99
C VAL A 116 -10.70 -5.68 -23.10
N GLY A 117 -10.41 -6.08 -24.32
CA GLY A 117 -11.15 -5.68 -25.52
C GLY A 117 -10.81 -4.25 -25.97
N GLY A 118 -10.30 -4.13 -27.14
CA GLY A 118 -10.14 -2.94 -27.97
C GLY A 118 -10.75 -3.23 -29.33
#